data_e5b5cc5a3e9010f63f91b31cab39d8ec
#
_entry.id   e5b5cc5a3e9010f63f91b31cab39d8ec
#
_cell.length_a   1.000
_cell.length_b   1.000
_cell.length_c   1.000
_cell.angle_alpha   90.00
_cell.angle_beta   90.00
_cell.angle_gamma   90.00
#
_symmetry.space_group_name_H-M   'P 1'
#
loop_
_entity.id
_entity.type
_entity.pdbx_description
1 polymer ?
#
loop_
_entity_poly.entity_id
_entity_poly.type
_entity_poly.pdbx_seq_one_letter_code
_entity_poly.pdbx_strand_id
1 'polypeptide(L)'
;MVDLMPDPTPAPSLIVYPSAFPIKVMGAQVDGFEEAMVVIARLFDPAFDAGTIERRTSKAGNYLGLTLTVTATSREQLDELYRTLSTHPLVKVVL
;
A
#
# COMPACT_ATOMS: atom_id res chain seq x y z
N MET A 1 19.95 -30.82 4.32
CA MET A 1 19.82 -30.16 4.12
C MET A 1 19.21 -29.55 3.89
N VAL A 2 19.03 -29.59 3.76
CA VAL A 2 18.65 -28.90 3.46
C VAL A 2 18.35 -28.12 3.37
N ASP A 3 18.24 -28.12 3.23
CA ASP A 3 18.06 -27.34 2.99
C ASP A 3 18.04 -26.55 3.20
N LEU A 4 18.33 -26.83 3.64
CA LEU A 4 18.74 -25.90 3.50
C LEU A 4 18.40 -25.07 2.70
N MET A 5 17.97 -25.40 2.43
CA MET A 5 17.41 -24.56 1.46
C MET A 5 16.81 -23.35 2.10
N PRO A 6 17.32 -22.21 1.80
CA PRO A 6 16.79 -21.03 2.45
C PRO A 6 15.35 -20.89 2.08
N ASP A 7 14.56 -20.56 3.05
CA ASP A 7 13.17 -20.27 2.83
C ASP A 7 13.08 -19.06 1.92
N PRO A 8 12.41 -19.18 0.78
CA PRO A 8 12.30 -18.05 -0.13
C PRO A 8 11.40 -16.93 0.37
N THR A 9 10.68 -17.15 1.47
CA THR A 9 9.74 -16.15 1.95
C THR A 9 10.03 -15.70 3.36
N PRO A 10 11.27 -15.45 3.72
CA PRO A 10 11.54 -14.99 5.08
C PRO A 10 11.32 -13.51 5.27
N ALA A 11 10.97 -12.78 4.21
CA ALA A 11 10.92 -11.34 4.28
C ALA A 11 10.08 -10.79 5.42
N PRO A 12 8.88 -11.36 5.73
CA PRO A 12 8.09 -10.80 6.83
C PRO A 12 8.82 -10.83 8.17
N SER A 13 9.63 -11.85 8.38
CA SER A 13 10.35 -11.96 9.65
C SER A 13 11.55 -11.02 9.72
N LEU A 14 11.92 -10.41 8.57
CA LEU A 14 13.02 -9.46 8.53
C LEU A 14 12.54 -8.02 8.65
N ILE A 15 11.23 -7.79 8.65
CA ILE A 15 10.69 -6.44 8.79
C ILE A 15 10.77 -6.04 10.26
N VAL A 16 11.35 -4.88 10.49
CA VAL A 16 11.42 -4.31 11.83
C VAL A 16 10.33 -3.24 11.95
N TYR A 17 9.45 -3.40 12.92
CA TYR A 17 8.37 -2.46 13.15
C TYR A 17 8.72 -1.51 14.29
N PRO A 18 8.28 -0.26 14.23
CA PRO A 18 7.59 0.38 13.11
C PRO A 18 8.58 0.73 11.99
N SER A 19 8.09 0.76 10.76
CA SER A 19 8.92 1.16 9.64
C SER A 19 8.06 1.80 8.56
N ALA A 20 8.70 2.65 7.74
CA ALA A 20 8.02 3.23 6.59
C ALA A 20 7.82 2.14 5.53
N PHE A 21 6.61 2.04 5.02
CA PHE A 21 6.26 0.97 4.10
C PHE A 21 5.50 1.55 2.91
N PRO A 22 6.11 1.57 1.71
CA PRO A 22 5.44 2.09 0.54
C PRO A 22 4.51 1.04 -0.08
N ILE A 23 3.30 1.45 -0.38
CA ILE A 23 2.31 0.59 -1.01
C ILE A 23 1.84 1.27 -2.27
N LYS A 24 1.85 0.54 -3.38
CA LYS A 24 1.40 1.07 -4.66
C LYS A 24 -0.02 0.61 -4.92
N VAL A 25 -0.90 1.57 -5.18
CA VAL A 25 -2.28 1.29 -5.54
C VAL A 25 -2.56 1.92 -6.90
N MET A 26 -3.35 1.23 -7.71
CA MET A 26 -3.75 1.74 -9.01
C MET A 26 -5.25 1.65 -9.14
N GLY A 27 -5.86 2.69 -9.64
CA GLY A 27 -7.29 2.71 -9.92
C GLY A 27 -7.58 3.58 -11.13
N ALA A 28 -8.85 3.65 -11.48
CA ALA A 28 -9.27 4.55 -12.54
C ALA A 28 -9.05 5.99 -12.09
N GLN A 29 -8.68 6.84 -13.04
CA GLN A 29 -8.45 8.25 -12.72
C GLN A 29 -9.79 8.96 -12.69
N VAL A 30 -10.45 8.89 -11.55
CA VAL A 30 -11.76 9.51 -11.31
C VAL A 30 -11.67 10.37 -10.05
N ASP A 31 -12.58 11.33 -9.97
CA ASP A 31 -12.64 12.17 -8.78
C ASP A 31 -12.87 11.34 -7.54
N GLY A 32 -12.18 11.68 -6.48
CA GLY A 32 -12.36 11.02 -5.19
C GLY A 32 -11.46 9.82 -4.97
N PHE A 33 -10.73 9.34 -5.99
CA PHE A 33 -9.88 8.17 -5.81
C PHE A 33 -8.76 8.46 -4.81
N GLU A 34 -8.03 9.55 -5.03
CA GLU A 34 -6.92 9.87 -4.13
C GLU A 34 -7.41 10.14 -2.72
N GLU A 35 -8.50 10.89 -2.59
CA GLU A 35 -9.07 11.21 -1.27
C GLU A 35 -9.47 9.94 -0.53
N ALA A 36 -10.05 8.98 -1.24
CA ALA A 36 -10.41 7.71 -0.63
C ALA A 36 -9.18 6.97 -0.12
N MET A 37 -8.10 7.00 -0.89
CA MET A 37 -6.86 6.35 -0.48
C MET A 37 -6.24 7.04 0.73
N VAL A 38 -6.32 8.36 0.81
CA VAL A 38 -5.84 9.10 1.97
C VAL A 38 -6.64 8.73 3.22
N VAL A 39 -7.95 8.63 3.09
CA VAL A 39 -8.80 8.23 4.23
C VAL A 39 -8.38 6.85 4.73
N ILE A 40 -8.20 5.90 3.82
CA ILE A 40 -7.80 4.55 4.21
C ILE A 40 -6.42 4.57 4.88
N ALA A 41 -5.46 5.26 4.27
CA ALA A 41 -4.11 5.32 4.84
C ALA A 41 -4.14 5.86 6.27
N ARG A 42 -4.96 6.89 6.52
CA ARG A 42 -5.05 7.50 7.86
C ARG A 42 -5.80 6.65 8.86
N LEU A 43 -6.63 5.73 8.42
CA LEU A 43 -7.24 4.77 9.33
C LEU A 43 -6.19 3.87 9.98
N PHE A 44 -5.17 3.52 9.22
CA PHE A 44 -4.12 2.62 9.68
C PHE A 44 -2.89 3.36 10.21
N ASP A 45 -2.68 4.57 9.71
CA ASP A 45 -1.57 5.43 10.15
C ASP A 45 -2.11 6.85 10.30
N PRO A 46 -2.56 7.23 11.50
CA PRO A 46 -3.13 8.57 11.69
C PRO A 46 -2.17 9.71 11.35
N ALA A 47 -0.87 9.44 11.36
CA ALA A 47 0.13 10.46 11.02
C ALA A 47 0.49 10.45 9.53
N PHE A 48 -0.22 9.67 8.71
CA PHE A 48 0.07 9.60 7.28
C PHE A 48 0.07 11.00 6.66
N ASP A 49 1.12 11.30 5.91
CA ASP A 49 1.29 12.59 5.27
C ASP A 49 0.94 12.48 3.79
N ALA A 50 -0.19 13.06 3.41
CA ALA A 50 -0.63 13.03 2.03
C ALA A 50 0.33 13.75 1.09
N GLY A 51 1.16 14.65 1.62
CA GLY A 51 2.18 15.33 0.82
C GLY A 51 3.28 14.41 0.33
N THR A 52 3.40 13.20 0.89
CA THR A 52 4.40 12.23 0.45
C THR A 52 3.91 11.32 -0.65
N ILE A 53 2.66 11.43 -1.07
CA ILE A 53 2.11 10.57 -2.10
C ILE A 53 2.83 10.84 -3.43
N GLU A 54 3.27 9.78 -4.07
CA GLU A 54 3.80 9.86 -5.42
C GLU A 54 2.71 9.42 -6.38
N ARG A 55 2.53 10.19 -7.44
CA ARG A 55 1.46 9.96 -8.41
C ARG A 55 2.06 9.64 -9.76
N ARG A 56 1.46 8.67 -10.44
CA ARG A 56 1.85 8.34 -11.80
C ARG A 56 0.59 8.09 -12.62
N THR A 57 0.38 8.92 -13.62
CA THR A 57 -0.76 8.79 -14.53
C THR A 57 -0.34 7.90 -15.69
N SER A 58 -1.23 6.99 -16.13
CA SER A 58 -0.98 6.19 -17.31
C SER A 58 -0.96 7.06 -18.54
N LYS A 59 -0.37 6.52 -19.64
CA LYS A 59 -0.22 7.29 -20.88
C LYS A 59 -1.51 7.90 -21.38
N ALA A 60 -2.57 7.10 -21.34
CA ALA A 60 -3.87 7.56 -21.87
C ALA A 60 -4.66 8.36 -20.83
N GLY A 61 -4.15 8.49 -19.61
CA GLY A 61 -4.84 9.23 -18.58
C GLY A 61 -6.01 8.48 -17.94
N ASN A 62 -6.16 7.20 -18.23
CA ASN A 62 -7.29 6.42 -17.71
C ASN A 62 -7.07 5.89 -16.32
N TYR A 63 -5.83 5.73 -15.92
CA TYR A 63 -5.47 5.13 -14.65
C TYR A 63 -4.52 6.02 -13.87
N LEU A 64 -4.63 5.96 -12.56
CA LEU A 64 -3.77 6.70 -11.66
C LEU A 64 -3.14 5.72 -10.68
N GLY A 65 -1.82 5.75 -10.61
CA GLY A 65 -1.07 5.00 -9.62
C GLY A 65 -0.64 5.93 -8.50
N LEU A 66 -0.81 5.47 -7.27
CA LEU A 66 -0.39 6.22 -6.09
C LEU A 66 0.54 5.34 -5.26
N THR A 67 1.64 5.93 -4.79
CA THR A 67 2.48 5.28 -3.80
C THR A 67 2.17 5.92 -2.45
N LEU A 68 1.64 5.11 -1.54
CA LEU A 68 1.27 5.55 -0.21
C LEU A 68 2.33 5.01 0.76
N THR A 69 3.06 5.89 1.41
CA THR A 69 4.04 5.48 2.40
C THR A 69 3.44 5.60 3.77
N VAL A 70 3.14 4.45 4.38
CA VAL A 70 2.52 4.39 5.71
C VAL A 70 3.53 3.86 6.70
N THR A 71 3.31 4.18 7.98
CA THR A 71 4.09 3.58 9.06
C THR A 71 3.48 2.24 9.39
N ALA A 72 4.21 1.17 9.08
CA ALA A 72 3.77 -0.18 9.39
C ALA A 72 4.15 -0.48 10.84
N THR A 73 3.17 -0.90 11.63
CA THR A 73 3.35 -1.19 13.05
C THR A 73 3.33 -2.68 13.37
N SER A 74 2.75 -3.48 12.48
CA SER A 74 2.69 -4.92 12.64
C SER A 74 2.31 -5.55 11.33
N ARG A 75 2.51 -6.86 11.23
CA ARG A 75 2.07 -7.60 10.06
C ARG A 75 0.56 -7.61 9.95
N GLU A 76 -0.12 -7.74 11.08
CA GLU A 76 -1.58 -7.75 11.10
C GLU A 76 -2.15 -6.44 10.57
N GLN A 77 -1.53 -5.32 10.94
CA GLN A 77 -1.94 -4.02 10.43
C GLN A 77 -1.79 -3.96 8.91
N LEU A 78 -0.66 -4.43 8.39
CA LEU A 78 -0.42 -4.43 6.95
C LEU A 78 -1.42 -5.33 6.22
N ASP A 79 -1.71 -6.51 6.76
CA ASP A 79 -2.66 -7.42 6.13
C ASP A 79 -4.03 -6.79 6.03
N GLU A 80 -4.49 -6.11 7.09
CA GLU A 80 -5.77 -5.42 7.06
C GLU A 80 -5.77 -4.25 6.08
N LEU A 81 -4.67 -3.52 6.03
CA LEU A 81 -4.55 -2.41 5.10
C LEU A 81 -4.62 -2.91 3.66
N TYR A 82 -3.88 -3.96 3.33
CA TYR A 82 -3.91 -4.54 1.99
C TYR A 82 -5.31 -5.04 1.65
N ARG A 83 -5.99 -5.68 2.59
CA ARG A 83 -7.35 -6.15 2.37
C ARG A 83 -8.30 -4.99 2.10
N THR A 84 -8.19 -3.94 2.90
CA THR A 84 -9.06 -2.77 2.76
C THR A 84 -8.84 -2.10 1.41
N LEU A 85 -7.58 -1.97 0.99
CA LEU A 85 -7.27 -1.37 -0.31
C LEU A 85 -7.77 -2.25 -1.45
N SER A 86 -7.47 -3.56 -1.39
CA SER A 86 -7.77 -4.44 -2.51
C SER A 86 -9.26 -4.69 -2.69
N THR A 87 -10.07 -4.46 -1.66
CA THR A 87 -11.52 -4.64 -1.77
C THR A 87 -12.26 -3.33 -2.04
N HIS A 88 -11.53 -2.21 -2.11
CA HIS A 88 -12.17 -0.94 -2.39
C HIS A 88 -12.61 -0.89 -3.86
N PRO A 89 -13.85 -0.41 -4.13
CA PRO A 89 -14.37 -0.44 -5.50
C PRO A 89 -13.58 0.39 -6.49
N LEU A 90 -12.86 1.42 -6.05
CA LEU A 90 -12.06 2.26 -6.95
C LEU A 90 -10.67 1.70 -7.20
N VAL A 91 -10.25 0.69 -6.48
CA VAL A 91 -8.91 0.12 -6.61
C VAL A 91 -8.94 -1.04 -7.60
N LYS A 92 -8.00 -1.01 -8.55
CA LYS A 92 -7.84 -2.08 -9.52
C LYS A 92 -6.73 -3.04 -9.12
N VAL A 93 -5.62 -2.50 -8.63
CA VAL A 93 -4.44 -3.30 -8.32
C VAL A 93 -3.77 -2.71 -7.09
N VAL A 94 -3.28 -3.58 -6.22
CA VAL A 94 -2.42 -3.20 -5.09
C VAL A 94 -1.13 -3.99 -5.20
N LEU A 95 -0.01 -3.30 -5.12
CA LEU A 95 1.31 -3.93 -5.18
C LEU A 95 2.09 -3.73 -3.90
#